data_328558a666ac0c66eaa698f30df35540
#
_entry.id   328558a666ac0c66eaa698f30df35540
#
_cell.length_a   1.000
_cell.length_b   1.000
_cell.length_c   1.000
_cell.angle_alpha   90.00
_cell.angle_beta   90.00
_cell.angle_gamma   90.00
#
_symmetry.space_group_name_H-M   'P 1'
#
loop_
_entity.id
_entity.type
_entity.pdbx_description
1 polymer ?
#
loop_
_entity_poly.entity_id
_entity_poly.type
_entity_poly.pdbx_seq_one_letter_code
_entity_poly.pdbx_strand_id
1 'polypeptide(L)'
;MGRETTSYRGHLLTFHGGDLPGFHSQVSFLPRERIGVIVFVIGNHCASLYNTISYNLYERLLGLDQTPWSERLLELRLKGKKAGTEARAKAGAERIPDSKPSHSLSDYVGEYEHPAYGILKIGQKDRQLQFDFHKIQFPLTHFHFDRFDTPDDELYGKWSVNFQTNPQGDIDQAVMSLDEAEALFTRKPEALEPELLKQLAGTYETPTGTKFQVTLKEDNVLYLVYPGEPEENLIHYKGLKFRLKEFSDMVFEFVIENGEVKALKQRDPSGEYVSTRK
;
A
#
# COMPACT_ATOMS: atom_id res chain seq x y z
N MET A 1 -12.77 26.84 5.90
CA MET A 1 -12.79 27.31 4.50
C MET A 1 -11.38 27.22 3.96
N GLY A 2 -11.08 26.25 3.09
CA GLY A 2 -9.73 25.97 2.60
C GLY A 2 -9.26 26.95 1.52
N ARG A 3 -8.99 28.21 1.89
CA ARG A 3 -8.38 29.20 0.99
C ARG A 3 -7.16 29.82 1.62
N GLU A 4 -6.14 29.98 0.81
CA GLU A 4 -4.93 30.71 1.19
C GLU A 4 -5.12 32.20 0.96
N THR A 5 -4.51 33.01 1.81
CA THR A 5 -4.56 34.47 1.71
C THR A 5 -3.16 35.02 1.85
N THR A 6 -2.76 35.88 0.92
CA THR A 6 -1.43 36.51 0.89
C THR A 6 -1.53 37.95 0.38
N SER A 7 -0.41 38.67 0.41
CA SER A 7 -0.30 39.96 -0.26
C SER A 7 0.34 39.79 -1.63
N TYR A 8 -0.29 40.35 -2.65
CA TYR A 8 0.27 40.46 -3.99
C TYR A 8 0.49 41.92 -4.36
N ARG A 9 1.73 42.38 -4.32
CA ARG A 9 2.13 43.77 -4.64
C ARG A 9 1.30 44.85 -3.90
N GLY A 10 0.99 44.58 -2.61
CA GLY A 10 0.19 45.43 -1.77
C GLY A 10 -1.34 45.17 -1.79
N HIS A 11 -1.81 44.34 -2.68
CA HIS A 11 -3.21 43.93 -2.78
C HIS A 11 -3.46 42.62 -2.01
N LEU A 12 -4.63 42.48 -1.40
CA LEU A 12 -5.03 41.25 -0.72
C LEU A 12 -5.43 40.23 -1.77
N LEU A 13 -4.67 39.14 -1.88
CA LEU A 13 -4.96 38.01 -2.79
C LEU A 13 -5.45 36.82 -1.98
N THR A 14 -6.59 36.27 -2.36
CA THR A 14 -7.14 35.02 -1.84
C THR A 14 -7.25 34.00 -2.97
N PHE A 15 -6.75 32.80 -2.75
CA PHE A 15 -6.74 31.78 -3.80
C PHE A 15 -6.84 30.36 -3.25
N HIS A 16 -7.15 29.41 -4.12
CA HIS A 16 -7.07 27.98 -3.89
C HIS A 16 -6.77 27.29 -5.22
N GLY A 17 -5.85 26.35 -5.21
CA GLY A 17 -5.53 25.49 -6.35
C GLY A 17 -6.23 24.13 -6.26
N GLY A 18 -6.24 23.42 -7.38
CA GLY A 18 -6.62 22.02 -7.49
C GLY A 18 -5.73 21.34 -8.52
N ASP A 19 -5.09 20.25 -8.13
CA ASP A 19 -4.16 19.51 -8.97
C ASP A 19 -4.55 18.03 -8.99
N LEU A 20 -4.88 17.54 -10.17
CA LEU A 20 -5.03 16.13 -10.50
C LEU A 20 -4.07 15.80 -11.65
N PRO A 21 -3.64 14.55 -11.82
CA PRO A 21 -2.84 14.16 -12.95
C PRO A 21 -3.45 14.63 -14.28
N GLY A 22 -2.75 15.52 -14.99
CA GLY A 22 -3.21 16.08 -16.25
C GLY A 22 -4.22 17.24 -16.18
N PHE A 23 -4.70 17.62 -14.97
CA PHE A 23 -5.67 18.70 -14.79
C PHE A 23 -5.26 19.59 -13.63
N HIS A 24 -5.16 20.88 -13.90
CA HIS A 24 -4.78 21.87 -12.91
C HIS A 24 -5.78 23.02 -12.92
N SER A 25 -6.14 23.51 -11.75
CA SER A 25 -7.07 24.63 -11.62
C SER A 25 -6.61 25.63 -10.57
N GLN A 26 -6.99 26.87 -10.73
CA GLN A 26 -6.85 27.89 -9.70
C GLN A 26 -8.07 28.81 -9.72
N VAL A 27 -8.63 29.05 -8.55
CA VAL A 27 -9.59 30.12 -8.29
C VAL A 27 -8.91 31.15 -7.41
N SER A 28 -8.85 32.38 -7.86
CA SER A 28 -8.16 33.44 -7.15
C SER A 28 -8.89 34.77 -7.30
N PHE A 29 -8.82 35.64 -6.30
CA PHE A 29 -9.44 36.95 -6.36
C PHE A 29 -8.76 37.98 -5.45
N LEU A 30 -8.90 39.24 -5.89
CA LEU A 30 -8.51 40.45 -5.15
C LEU A 30 -9.82 41.09 -4.64
N PRO A 31 -10.24 40.82 -3.39
CA PRO A 31 -11.58 41.18 -2.91
C PRO A 31 -11.82 42.69 -2.88
N ARG A 32 -10.81 43.47 -2.56
CA ARG A 32 -10.91 44.96 -2.47
C ARG A 32 -11.08 45.59 -3.85
N GLU A 33 -10.42 45.02 -4.85
CA GLU A 33 -10.43 45.46 -6.25
C GLU A 33 -11.61 44.86 -7.03
N ARG A 34 -12.29 43.87 -6.45
CA ARG A 34 -13.38 43.11 -7.08
C ARG A 34 -12.95 42.42 -8.36
N ILE A 35 -11.72 41.93 -8.40
CA ILE A 35 -11.16 41.15 -9.52
C ILE A 35 -11.13 39.68 -9.12
N GLY A 36 -11.70 38.81 -9.97
CA GLY A 36 -11.62 37.38 -9.84
C GLY A 36 -11.04 36.72 -11.09
N VAL A 37 -10.18 35.73 -10.92
CA VAL A 37 -9.59 34.95 -12.02
C VAL A 37 -9.75 33.48 -11.71
N ILE A 38 -10.26 32.75 -12.70
CA ILE A 38 -10.36 31.29 -12.67
C ILE A 38 -9.58 30.77 -13.87
N VAL A 39 -8.65 29.84 -13.61
CA VAL A 39 -7.79 29.25 -14.63
C VAL A 39 -7.92 27.72 -14.56
N PHE A 40 -8.18 27.11 -15.71
CA PHE A 40 -8.09 25.66 -15.90
C PHE A 40 -7.00 25.37 -16.91
N VAL A 41 -6.12 24.41 -16.59
CA VAL A 41 -5.04 23.98 -17.45
C VAL A 41 -5.10 22.48 -17.61
N ILE A 42 -5.03 22.00 -18.84
CA ILE A 42 -4.95 20.58 -19.17
C ILE A 42 -3.55 20.27 -19.68
N GLY A 43 -2.86 19.38 -19.03
CA GLY A 43 -1.52 18.93 -19.39
C GLY A 43 -0.73 18.44 -18.17
N ASN A 44 0.27 17.62 -18.42
CA ASN A 44 1.12 17.12 -17.34
C ASN A 44 2.14 18.17 -16.91
N HIS A 45 2.37 18.26 -15.59
CA HIS A 45 3.41 19.15 -15.00
C HIS A 45 3.31 20.63 -15.37
N CYS A 46 2.11 21.13 -15.63
CA CYS A 46 1.88 22.52 -16.01
C CYS A 46 1.13 23.35 -14.95
N ALA A 47 1.09 22.90 -13.69
CA ALA A 47 0.45 23.61 -12.58
C ALA A 47 0.91 25.09 -12.46
N SER A 48 2.20 25.38 -12.62
CA SER A 48 2.72 26.76 -12.55
C SER A 48 2.13 27.71 -13.62
N LEU A 49 1.49 27.18 -14.68
CA LEU A 49 0.91 28.00 -15.73
C LEU A 49 -0.29 28.80 -15.25
N TYR A 50 -1.10 28.28 -14.33
CA TYR A 50 -2.21 29.05 -13.78
C TYR A 50 -1.73 30.30 -13.01
N ASN A 51 -0.61 30.19 -12.28
CA ASN A 51 -0.01 31.35 -11.62
C ASN A 51 0.51 32.38 -12.64
N THR A 52 1.17 31.92 -13.70
CA THR A 52 1.64 32.78 -14.80
C THR A 52 0.48 33.60 -15.38
N ILE A 53 -0.62 32.93 -15.70
CA ILE A 53 -1.82 33.56 -16.28
C ILE A 53 -2.43 34.54 -15.30
N SER A 54 -2.65 34.13 -14.04
CA SER A 54 -3.31 34.95 -13.03
C SER A 54 -2.51 36.22 -12.70
N TYR A 55 -1.19 36.10 -12.54
CA TYR A 55 -0.34 37.27 -12.21
C TYR A 55 -0.26 38.27 -13.38
N ASN A 56 -0.13 37.77 -14.61
CA ASN A 56 -0.19 38.66 -15.78
C ASN A 56 -1.52 39.39 -15.90
N LEU A 57 -2.64 38.73 -15.61
CA LEU A 57 -3.97 39.35 -15.61
C LEU A 57 -4.10 40.39 -14.50
N TYR A 58 -3.64 40.10 -13.27
CA TYR A 58 -3.70 41.05 -12.18
C TYR A 58 -2.90 42.31 -12.47
N GLU A 59 -1.68 42.20 -12.94
CA GLU A 59 -0.86 43.36 -13.27
C GLU A 59 -1.48 44.24 -14.35
N ARG A 60 -2.10 43.64 -15.37
CA ARG A 60 -2.82 44.38 -16.42
C ARG A 60 -4.07 45.08 -15.90
N LEU A 61 -4.87 44.38 -15.10
CA LEU A 61 -6.14 44.90 -14.59
C LEU A 61 -5.94 45.98 -13.51
N LEU A 62 -4.81 45.92 -12.78
CA LEU A 62 -4.44 46.89 -11.76
C LEU A 62 -3.58 48.05 -12.31
N GLY A 63 -3.21 48.02 -13.58
CA GLY A 63 -2.33 49.03 -14.18
C GLY A 63 -0.90 49.00 -13.62
N LEU A 64 -0.43 47.84 -13.18
CA LEU A 64 0.93 47.69 -12.62
C LEU A 64 1.94 47.39 -13.73
N ASP A 65 3.20 47.67 -13.41
CA ASP A 65 4.32 47.27 -14.28
C ASP A 65 4.32 45.77 -14.49
N GLN A 66 4.46 45.34 -15.74
CA GLN A 66 4.42 43.95 -16.13
C GLN A 66 5.71 43.23 -15.69
N THR A 67 5.57 42.19 -14.91
CA THR A 67 6.65 41.27 -14.57
C THR A 67 6.75 40.16 -15.62
N PRO A 68 7.95 39.76 -16.07
CA PRO A 68 8.12 38.63 -17.00
C PRO A 68 7.86 37.28 -16.28
N TRP A 69 6.60 37.04 -15.90
CA TRP A 69 6.20 35.87 -15.11
C TRP A 69 6.48 34.54 -15.83
N SER A 70 6.33 34.50 -17.15
CA SER A 70 6.59 33.30 -17.95
C SER A 70 8.06 32.86 -17.80
N GLU A 71 8.98 33.80 -17.96
CA GLU A 71 10.41 33.53 -17.86
C GLU A 71 10.83 33.16 -16.44
N ARG A 72 10.33 33.91 -15.44
CA ARG A 72 10.65 33.67 -14.03
C ARG A 72 10.16 32.29 -13.55
N LEU A 73 8.92 31.95 -13.86
CA LEU A 73 8.33 30.67 -13.43
C LEU A 73 8.93 29.49 -14.22
N LEU A 74 9.29 29.69 -15.49
CA LEU A 74 10.01 28.68 -16.26
C LEU A 74 11.41 28.44 -15.66
N GLU A 75 12.15 29.49 -15.32
CA GLU A 75 13.48 29.36 -14.69
C GLU A 75 13.38 28.59 -13.36
N LEU A 76 12.42 28.94 -12.49
CA LEU A 76 12.19 28.24 -11.24
C LEU A 76 11.85 26.77 -11.46
N ARG A 77 11.02 26.46 -12.44
CA ARG A 77 10.67 25.08 -12.81
C ARG A 77 11.90 24.30 -13.28
N LEU A 78 12.71 24.88 -14.15
CA LEU A 78 13.92 24.22 -14.64
C LEU A 78 14.94 23.96 -13.51
N LYS A 79 15.09 24.91 -12.59
CA LYS A 79 15.92 24.73 -11.38
C LYS A 79 15.37 23.61 -10.50
N GLY A 80 14.06 23.59 -10.26
CA GLY A 80 13.40 22.54 -9.49
C GLY A 80 13.55 21.17 -10.14
N LYS A 81 13.36 21.07 -11.48
CA LYS A 81 13.55 19.82 -12.23
C LYS A 81 14.99 19.30 -12.10
N LYS A 82 15.99 20.19 -12.24
CA LYS A 82 17.39 19.82 -12.07
C LYS A 82 17.70 19.33 -10.65
N ALA A 83 17.26 20.08 -9.63
CA ALA A 83 17.44 19.69 -8.24
C ALA A 83 16.74 18.33 -7.92
N GLY A 84 15.54 18.11 -8.46
CA GLY A 84 14.83 16.84 -8.34
C GLY A 84 15.59 15.68 -8.99
N THR A 85 16.17 15.89 -10.18
CA THR A 85 17.00 14.87 -10.85
C THR A 85 18.26 14.52 -10.05
N GLU A 86 18.92 15.54 -9.48
CA GLU A 86 20.10 15.35 -8.63
C GLU A 86 19.74 14.64 -7.31
N ALA A 87 18.61 14.97 -6.70
CA ALA A 87 18.12 14.29 -5.50
C ALA A 87 17.78 12.81 -5.78
N ARG A 88 17.14 12.51 -6.91
CA ARG A 88 16.82 11.14 -7.33
C ARG A 88 18.08 10.31 -7.60
N ALA A 89 19.11 10.91 -8.23
CA ALA A 89 20.40 10.24 -8.42
C ALA A 89 21.08 9.88 -7.09
N LYS A 90 20.90 10.71 -6.05
CA LYS A 90 21.43 10.44 -4.70
C LYS A 90 20.60 9.42 -3.92
N ALA A 91 19.29 9.33 -4.14
CA ALA A 91 18.43 8.36 -3.47
C ALA A 91 18.81 6.89 -3.76
N GLY A 92 19.49 6.62 -4.88
CA GLY A 92 20.08 5.31 -5.16
C GLY A 92 21.34 4.97 -4.35
N ALA A 93 22.00 5.98 -3.74
CA ALA A 93 23.22 5.78 -2.95
C ALA A 93 22.98 5.11 -1.60
N GLU A 94 21.74 5.09 -1.11
CA GLU A 94 21.35 4.40 0.13
C GLU A 94 21.12 2.89 -0.07
N ARG A 95 21.22 2.40 -1.30
CA ARG A 95 21.10 0.98 -1.58
C ARG A 95 22.27 0.22 -0.95
N ILE A 96 21.94 -0.80 -0.16
CA ILE A 96 22.95 -1.70 0.41
C ILE A 96 23.36 -2.67 -0.71
N PRO A 97 24.64 -2.62 -1.16
CA PRO A 97 25.13 -3.51 -2.21
C PRO A 97 25.00 -4.98 -1.80
N ASP A 98 24.78 -5.85 -2.79
CA ASP A 98 24.76 -7.31 -2.64
C ASP A 98 23.74 -7.87 -1.62
N SER A 99 22.85 -7.01 -1.09
CA SER A 99 21.72 -7.48 -0.30
C SER A 99 20.77 -8.32 -1.17
N LYS A 100 20.19 -9.35 -0.55
CA LYS A 100 19.20 -10.22 -1.21
C LYS A 100 17.89 -10.13 -0.46
N PRO A 101 16.76 -10.38 -1.14
CA PRO A 101 15.50 -10.61 -0.46
C PRO A 101 15.64 -11.75 0.55
N SER A 102 14.96 -11.65 1.68
CA SER A 102 15.00 -12.70 2.73
C SER A 102 14.27 -13.97 2.28
N HIS A 103 13.37 -13.86 1.30
CA HIS A 103 12.51 -14.93 0.80
C HIS A 103 12.66 -15.12 -0.70
N SER A 104 12.09 -16.21 -1.24
CA SER A 104 11.94 -16.40 -2.67
C SER A 104 10.90 -15.39 -3.23
N LEU A 105 11.03 -15.01 -4.51
CA LEU A 105 10.10 -14.04 -5.10
C LEU A 105 8.63 -14.51 -5.03
N SER A 106 8.38 -15.81 -5.07
CA SER A 106 7.04 -16.38 -4.93
C SER A 106 6.38 -16.10 -3.58
N ASP A 107 7.18 -15.89 -2.52
CA ASP A 107 6.64 -15.63 -1.19
C ASP A 107 6.08 -14.22 -1.04
N TYR A 108 6.50 -13.28 -1.90
CA TYR A 108 5.95 -11.91 -1.95
C TYR A 108 4.67 -11.81 -2.77
N VAL A 109 4.39 -12.79 -3.64
CA VAL A 109 3.21 -12.80 -4.51
C VAL A 109 1.94 -12.94 -3.69
N GLY A 110 0.95 -12.10 -3.97
CA GLY A 110 -0.36 -12.13 -3.31
C GLY A 110 -1.11 -10.81 -3.38
N GLU A 111 -2.28 -10.81 -2.78
CA GLU A 111 -3.08 -9.60 -2.55
C GLU A 111 -2.83 -9.10 -1.12
N TYR A 112 -2.63 -7.78 -1.00
CA TYR A 112 -2.44 -7.10 0.28
C TYR A 112 -3.51 -6.02 0.40
N GLU A 113 -4.24 -6.01 1.51
CA GLU A 113 -5.42 -5.16 1.70
C GLU A 113 -5.18 -4.07 2.75
N HIS A 114 -5.65 -2.87 2.44
CA HIS A 114 -5.70 -1.74 3.36
C HIS A 114 -7.14 -1.19 3.39
N PRO A 115 -7.76 -0.95 4.57
CA PRO A 115 -9.17 -0.56 4.66
C PRO A 115 -9.52 0.76 3.96
N ALA A 116 -8.57 1.69 3.84
CA ALA A 116 -8.78 2.97 3.16
C ALA A 116 -8.29 2.98 1.70
N TYR A 117 -7.21 2.24 1.39
CA TYR A 117 -6.57 2.28 0.08
C TYR A 117 -6.90 1.08 -0.82
N GLY A 118 -7.66 0.10 -0.32
CA GLY A 118 -8.05 -1.06 -1.11
C GLY A 118 -6.94 -2.11 -1.23
N ILE A 119 -6.80 -2.70 -2.43
CA ILE A 119 -5.95 -3.88 -2.65
C ILE A 119 -4.73 -3.50 -3.48
N LEU A 120 -3.56 -3.80 -2.93
CA LEU A 120 -2.29 -3.89 -3.63
C LEU A 120 -2.08 -5.33 -4.07
N LYS A 121 -1.89 -5.57 -5.38
CA LYS A 121 -1.58 -6.90 -5.91
C LYS A 121 -0.10 -6.97 -6.28
N ILE A 122 0.55 -8.02 -5.82
CA ILE A 122 1.92 -8.37 -6.20
C ILE A 122 1.87 -9.66 -6.99
N GLY A 123 2.19 -9.56 -8.27
CA GLY A 123 2.33 -10.70 -9.17
C GLY A 123 3.78 -11.06 -9.42
N GLN A 124 4.02 -12.13 -10.19
CA GLN A 124 5.34 -12.48 -10.69
C GLN A 124 5.28 -12.79 -12.17
N LYS A 125 6.20 -12.21 -12.94
CA LYS A 125 6.38 -12.49 -14.36
C LYS A 125 7.88 -12.51 -14.69
N ASP A 126 8.33 -13.53 -15.41
CA ASP A 126 9.72 -13.64 -15.91
C ASP A 126 10.81 -13.39 -14.82
N ARG A 127 10.63 -13.97 -13.62
CA ARG A 127 11.52 -13.82 -12.45
C ARG A 127 11.56 -12.40 -11.90
N GLN A 128 10.54 -11.59 -12.14
CA GLN A 128 10.42 -10.24 -11.60
C GLN A 128 9.05 -10.06 -10.96
N LEU A 129 9.01 -9.40 -9.81
CA LEU A 129 7.74 -9.02 -9.18
C LEU A 129 7.05 -7.94 -10.00
N GLN A 130 5.72 -8.00 -10.02
CA GLN A 130 4.83 -7.05 -10.69
C GLN A 130 3.94 -6.37 -9.65
N PHE A 131 3.94 -5.07 -9.67
CA PHE A 131 3.09 -4.21 -8.87
C PHE A 131 1.82 -3.88 -9.64
N ASP A 132 0.65 -4.02 -9.02
CA ASP A 132 -0.63 -3.57 -9.55
C ASP A 132 -1.43 -2.91 -8.41
N PHE A 133 -1.64 -1.61 -8.53
CA PHE A 133 -2.37 -0.82 -7.56
C PHE A 133 -3.22 0.24 -8.28
N HIS A 134 -4.54 0.21 -8.07
CA HIS A 134 -5.48 1.11 -8.75
C HIS A 134 -5.35 1.13 -10.28
N LYS A 135 -5.11 -0.02 -10.91
CA LYS A 135 -4.88 -0.20 -12.35
C LYS A 135 -3.54 0.38 -12.86
N ILE A 136 -2.67 0.80 -11.95
CA ILE A 136 -1.30 1.23 -12.27
C ILE A 136 -0.41 0.02 -12.12
N GLN A 137 0.27 -0.36 -13.19
CA GLN A 137 1.07 -1.57 -13.23
C GLN A 137 2.52 -1.24 -13.55
N PHE A 138 3.44 -1.73 -12.72
CA PHE A 138 4.88 -1.55 -12.89
C PHE A 138 5.64 -2.83 -12.52
N PRO A 139 6.78 -3.09 -13.17
CA PRO A 139 7.75 -4.06 -12.65
C PRO A 139 8.37 -3.53 -11.36
N LEU A 140 8.60 -4.43 -10.39
CA LEU A 140 9.33 -4.10 -9.18
C LEU A 140 10.81 -4.51 -9.30
N THR A 141 11.69 -3.59 -8.99
CA THR A 141 13.13 -3.83 -8.94
C THR A 141 13.58 -3.93 -7.48
N HIS A 142 14.32 -4.98 -7.15
CA HIS A 142 14.88 -5.15 -5.82
C HIS A 142 15.82 -3.99 -5.46
N PHE A 143 15.57 -3.37 -4.33
CA PHE A 143 16.39 -2.27 -3.83
C PHE A 143 17.40 -2.78 -2.78
N HIS A 144 16.96 -3.23 -1.63
CA HIS A 144 17.74 -3.96 -0.64
C HIS A 144 16.82 -4.72 0.31
N PHE A 145 17.30 -5.85 0.90
CA PHE A 145 16.50 -6.72 1.77
C PHE A 145 15.12 -7.00 1.16
N ASP A 146 14.06 -6.69 1.86
CA ASP A 146 12.67 -6.93 1.43
C ASP A 146 11.99 -5.69 0.85
N ARG A 147 12.78 -4.68 0.46
CA ARG A 147 12.32 -3.50 -0.25
C ARG A 147 12.48 -3.66 -1.75
N PHE A 148 11.40 -3.36 -2.46
CA PHE A 148 11.33 -3.30 -3.92
C PHE A 148 10.76 -1.95 -4.35
N ASP A 149 11.27 -1.40 -5.44
CA ASP A 149 10.88 -0.09 -5.96
C ASP A 149 10.28 -0.22 -7.36
N THR A 150 9.25 0.60 -7.66
CA THR A 150 8.78 0.82 -9.03
C THR A 150 9.80 1.63 -9.83
N PRO A 151 9.74 1.64 -11.16
CA PRO A 151 10.48 2.64 -11.96
C PRO A 151 10.06 4.06 -11.57
N ASP A 152 10.91 5.02 -11.87
CA ASP A 152 10.58 6.45 -11.72
C ASP A 152 9.73 6.89 -12.91
N ASP A 153 8.42 6.99 -12.71
CA ASP A 153 7.44 7.36 -13.72
C ASP A 153 7.18 8.87 -13.71
N GLU A 154 7.01 9.48 -14.88
CA GLU A 154 6.80 10.94 -14.99
C GLU A 154 5.45 11.39 -14.41
N LEU A 155 4.44 10.53 -14.41
CA LEU A 155 3.08 10.85 -13.94
C LEU A 155 2.87 10.45 -12.49
N TYR A 156 3.30 9.25 -12.12
CA TYR A 156 3.03 8.64 -10.81
C TYR A 156 4.20 8.72 -9.83
N GLY A 157 5.38 9.15 -10.30
CA GLY A 157 6.59 9.16 -9.50
C GLY A 157 7.13 7.74 -9.26
N LYS A 158 7.87 7.59 -8.18
CA LYS A 158 8.48 6.32 -7.77
C LYS A 158 7.89 5.87 -6.44
N TRP A 159 7.42 4.64 -6.38
CA TRP A 159 6.95 4.02 -5.14
C TRP A 159 7.92 2.95 -4.65
N SER A 160 8.02 2.86 -3.33
CA SER A 160 8.75 1.81 -2.64
C SER A 160 7.76 0.91 -1.90
N VAL A 161 7.91 -0.39 -2.04
CA VAL A 161 7.16 -1.41 -1.30
C VAL A 161 8.15 -2.12 -0.38
N ASN A 162 7.95 -1.99 0.93
CA ASN A 162 8.75 -2.66 1.93
C ASN A 162 7.93 -3.79 2.56
N PHE A 163 8.34 -5.02 2.33
CA PHE A 163 7.63 -6.18 2.86
C PHE A 163 8.12 -6.52 4.26
N GLN A 164 7.19 -7.01 5.08
CA GLN A 164 7.47 -7.40 6.46
C GLN A 164 6.98 -8.82 6.70
N THR A 165 7.63 -9.50 7.64
CA THR A 165 7.31 -10.85 8.04
C THR A 165 6.49 -10.88 9.33
N ASN A 166 5.65 -11.91 9.46
CA ASN A 166 5.02 -12.27 10.72
C ASN A 166 6.03 -12.97 11.67
N PRO A 167 5.65 -13.29 12.93
CA PRO A 167 6.52 -14.00 13.86
C PRO A 167 7.01 -15.38 13.39
N GLN A 168 6.31 -15.99 12.42
CA GLN A 168 6.72 -17.27 11.82
C GLN A 168 7.71 -17.12 10.67
N GLY A 169 8.01 -15.88 10.29
CA GLY A 169 8.90 -15.56 9.18
C GLY A 169 8.21 -15.57 7.80
N ASP A 170 6.90 -15.72 7.71
CA ASP A 170 6.17 -15.61 6.43
C ASP A 170 5.93 -14.13 6.08
N ILE A 171 6.10 -13.74 4.80
CA ILE A 171 5.73 -12.42 4.31
C ILE A 171 4.21 -12.24 4.42
N ASP A 172 3.75 -11.31 5.25
CA ASP A 172 2.32 -11.06 5.46
C ASP A 172 1.92 -9.58 5.44
N GLN A 173 2.88 -8.67 5.30
CA GLN A 173 2.62 -7.24 5.22
C GLN A 173 3.43 -6.59 4.10
N ALA A 174 2.87 -5.50 3.55
CA ALA A 174 3.53 -4.60 2.61
C ALA A 174 3.30 -3.15 3.06
N VAL A 175 4.36 -2.39 3.21
CA VAL A 175 4.32 -0.99 3.64
C VAL A 175 4.68 -0.09 2.46
N MET A 176 3.86 0.91 2.21
CA MET A 176 4.09 1.95 1.20
C MET A 176 3.83 3.32 1.80
N SER A 177 4.62 4.31 1.37
CA SER A 177 4.29 5.71 1.65
C SER A 177 3.29 6.20 0.59
N LEU A 178 2.08 6.51 1.03
CA LEU A 178 1.02 7.06 0.21
C LEU A 178 0.63 8.42 0.79
N ASP A 179 0.60 9.44 -0.07
CA ASP A 179 0.44 10.84 0.35
C ASP A 179 1.48 11.25 1.42
N GLU A 180 1.04 11.60 2.61
CA GLU A 180 1.90 12.02 3.72
C GLU A 180 2.01 10.97 4.84
N ALA A 181 1.51 9.75 4.61
CA ALA A 181 1.45 8.69 5.61
C ALA A 181 1.98 7.35 5.09
N GLU A 182 2.49 6.54 6.01
CA GLU A 182 2.75 5.13 5.73
C GLU A 182 1.46 4.32 5.77
N ALA A 183 1.19 3.60 4.70
CA ALA A 183 0.07 2.67 4.58
C ALA A 183 0.56 1.24 4.75
N LEU A 184 0.04 0.56 5.77
CA LEU A 184 0.31 -0.85 6.04
C LEU A 184 -0.77 -1.72 5.41
N PHE A 185 -0.42 -2.44 4.38
CA PHE A 185 -1.29 -3.43 3.73
C PHE A 185 -1.03 -4.80 4.34
N THR A 186 -2.08 -5.47 4.78
CA THR A 186 -2.01 -6.84 5.31
C THR A 186 -2.32 -7.85 4.22
N ARG A 187 -1.53 -8.91 4.13
CA ARG A 187 -1.74 -9.96 3.14
C ARG A 187 -3.11 -10.58 3.30
N LYS A 188 -3.86 -10.60 2.20
CA LYS A 188 -5.13 -11.29 2.11
C LYS A 188 -4.87 -12.77 1.82
N PRO A 189 -5.33 -13.69 2.67
CA PRO A 189 -5.19 -15.11 2.38
C PRO A 189 -6.01 -15.49 1.15
N GLU A 190 -5.52 -16.44 0.38
CA GLU A 190 -6.30 -17.04 -0.69
C GLU A 190 -7.54 -17.73 -0.09
N ALA A 191 -8.68 -17.56 -0.75
CA ALA A 191 -9.88 -18.25 -0.31
C ALA A 191 -9.70 -19.76 -0.44
N LEU A 192 -9.96 -20.50 0.64
CA LEU A 192 -10.00 -21.97 0.58
C LEU A 192 -11.34 -22.42 0.01
N GLU A 193 -11.30 -23.47 -0.80
CA GLU A 193 -12.50 -24.08 -1.35
C GLU A 193 -13.40 -24.61 -0.21
N PRO A 194 -14.73 -24.39 -0.28
CA PRO A 194 -15.65 -24.84 0.76
C PRO A 194 -15.58 -26.33 1.07
N GLU A 195 -15.32 -27.15 0.04
CA GLU A 195 -15.16 -28.60 0.20
C GLU A 195 -13.91 -28.96 1.01
N LEU A 196 -12.82 -28.20 0.85
CA LEU A 196 -11.62 -28.37 1.65
C LEU A 196 -11.89 -27.97 3.10
N LEU A 197 -12.57 -26.85 3.37
CA LEU A 197 -12.94 -26.45 4.71
C LEU A 197 -13.80 -27.52 5.43
N LYS A 198 -14.74 -28.15 4.71
CA LYS A 198 -15.52 -29.28 5.23
C LYS A 198 -14.63 -30.49 5.59
N GLN A 199 -13.62 -30.77 4.76
CA GLN A 199 -12.67 -31.85 5.04
C GLN A 199 -11.82 -31.58 6.28
N LEU A 200 -11.45 -30.31 6.54
CA LEU A 200 -10.67 -29.91 7.72
C LEU A 200 -11.46 -30.00 9.02
N ALA A 201 -12.78 -29.87 8.95
CA ALA A 201 -13.66 -30.04 10.10
C ALA A 201 -13.65 -31.51 10.59
N GLY A 202 -13.70 -31.71 11.89
CA GLY A 202 -13.68 -33.04 12.48
C GLY A 202 -13.24 -33.07 13.95
N THR A 203 -13.09 -34.27 14.49
CA THR A 203 -12.59 -34.50 15.84
C THR A 203 -11.09 -34.78 15.80
N TYR A 204 -10.36 -34.16 16.69
CA TYR A 204 -8.91 -34.33 16.86
C TYR A 204 -8.60 -34.72 18.31
N GLU A 205 -7.53 -35.45 18.49
CA GLU A 205 -7.08 -35.92 19.80
C GLU A 205 -5.62 -35.53 20.02
N THR A 206 -5.36 -34.82 21.10
CA THR A 206 -4.01 -34.39 21.51
C THR A 206 -3.16 -35.59 21.92
N PRO A 207 -1.83 -35.49 22.00
CA PRO A 207 -0.98 -36.54 22.52
C PRO A 207 -1.32 -36.99 23.96
N THR A 208 -1.96 -36.13 24.72
CA THR A 208 -2.42 -36.42 26.10
C THR A 208 -3.80 -37.08 26.18
N GLY A 209 -4.45 -37.34 25.01
CA GLY A 209 -5.75 -37.99 24.94
C GLY A 209 -6.95 -37.04 25.03
N THR A 210 -6.75 -35.73 25.12
CA THR A 210 -7.85 -34.75 25.09
C THR A 210 -8.42 -34.65 23.69
N LYS A 211 -9.74 -34.84 23.57
CA LYS A 211 -10.46 -34.66 22.31
C LYS A 211 -11.03 -33.25 22.20
N PHE A 212 -10.89 -32.65 21.05
CA PHE A 212 -11.48 -31.37 20.67
C PHE A 212 -12.05 -31.44 19.25
N GLN A 213 -12.83 -30.45 18.87
CA GLN A 213 -13.47 -30.39 17.56
C GLN A 213 -12.98 -29.17 16.77
N VAL A 214 -12.83 -29.35 15.48
CA VAL A 214 -12.79 -28.26 14.50
C VAL A 214 -14.13 -28.26 13.79
N THR A 215 -14.88 -27.18 13.92
CA THR A 215 -16.22 -27.04 13.34
C THR A 215 -16.23 -25.98 12.26
N LEU A 216 -16.96 -26.24 11.16
CA LEU A 216 -17.20 -25.27 10.09
C LEU A 216 -18.57 -24.63 10.31
N LYS A 217 -18.64 -23.31 10.35
CA LYS A 217 -19.90 -22.56 10.45
C LYS A 217 -20.37 -22.04 9.07
N GLU A 218 -21.58 -21.47 9.03
CA GLU A 218 -22.24 -21.01 7.80
C GLU A 218 -21.48 -19.88 7.07
N ASP A 219 -20.62 -19.15 7.76
CA ASP A 219 -19.75 -18.12 7.21
C ASP A 219 -18.46 -18.65 6.53
N ASN A 220 -18.34 -19.99 6.39
CA ASN A 220 -17.14 -20.69 5.92
C ASN A 220 -15.90 -20.45 6.81
N VAL A 221 -16.09 -20.22 8.08
CA VAL A 221 -15.03 -20.06 9.07
C VAL A 221 -14.91 -21.32 9.92
N LEU A 222 -13.68 -21.77 10.13
CA LEU A 222 -13.39 -22.87 11.05
C LEU A 222 -13.23 -22.35 12.48
N TYR A 223 -13.78 -23.11 13.42
CA TYR A 223 -13.69 -22.84 14.84
C TYR A 223 -13.07 -24.00 15.58
N LEU A 224 -12.18 -23.68 16.50
CA LEU A 224 -11.57 -24.62 17.43
C LEU A 224 -12.43 -24.69 18.69
N VAL A 225 -12.82 -25.89 19.09
CA VAL A 225 -13.76 -26.12 20.20
C VAL A 225 -13.18 -27.15 21.15
N TYR A 226 -12.66 -26.68 22.28
CA TYR A 226 -12.21 -27.53 23.40
C TYR A 226 -13.35 -27.74 24.40
N PRO A 227 -13.41 -28.91 25.03
CA PRO A 227 -14.45 -29.18 26.06
C PRO A 227 -14.35 -28.20 27.22
N GLY A 228 -15.41 -27.43 27.46
CA GLY A 228 -15.51 -26.47 28.57
C GLY A 228 -14.85 -25.10 28.29
N GLU A 229 -14.34 -24.85 27.09
CA GLU A 229 -13.74 -23.58 26.70
C GLU A 229 -14.63 -22.87 25.66
N PRO A 230 -14.52 -21.55 25.54
CA PRO A 230 -15.15 -20.79 24.43
C PRO A 230 -14.62 -21.26 23.06
N GLU A 231 -15.48 -21.19 22.07
CA GLU A 231 -15.07 -21.45 20.68
C GLU A 231 -14.12 -20.33 20.18
N GLU A 232 -13.04 -20.72 19.52
CA GLU A 232 -12.07 -19.78 18.96
C GLU A 232 -12.03 -19.85 17.44
N ASN A 233 -12.04 -18.70 16.77
CA ASN A 233 -12.00 -18.57 15.34
C ASN A 233 -10.59 -18.87 14.81
N LEU A 234 -10.50 -19.83 13.87
CA LEU A 234 -9.29 -20.13 13.10
C LEU A 234 -9.21 -19.22 11.87
N ILE A 235 -8.39 -18.19 11.95
CA ILE A 235 -8.17 -17.24 10.84
C ILE A 235 -7.14 -17.84 9.88
N HIS A 236 -7.57 -18.14 8.66
CA HIS A 236 -6.70 -18.59 7.60
C HIS A 236 -5.70 -17.49 7.21
N TYR A 237 -4.43 -17.85 6.94
CA TYR A 237 -3.46 -16.86 6.47
C TYR A 237 -2.52 -17.36 5.34
N LYS A 238 -2.27 -18.68 5.23
CA LYS A 238 -1.43 -19.22 4.13
C LYS A 238 -1.60 -20.73 3.99
N GLY A 239 -1.91 -21.23 2.80
CA GLY A 239 -2.01 -22.67 2.53
C GLY A 239 -2.99 -23.37 3.48
N LEU A 240 -2.53 -24.33 4.30
CA LEU A 240 -3.33 -25.00 5.33
C LEU A 240 -3.06 -24.48 6.74
N LYS A 241 -2.47 -23.28 6.86
CA LYS A 241 -2.11 -22.65 8.12
C LYS A 241 -3.15 -21.63 8.55
N PHE A 242 -3.48 -21.70 9.83
CA PHE A 242 -4.44 -20.83 10.52
C PHE A 242 -3.82 -20.28 11.80
N ARG A 243 -4.36 -19.19 12.31
CA ARG A 243 -4.00 -18.59 13.59
C ARG A 243 -5.25 -18.19 14.37
N LEU A 244 -5.12 -18.02 15.66
CA LEU A 244 -6.15 -17.40 16.49
C LEU A 244 -6.05 -15.88 16.40
N LYS A 245 -7.18 -15.20 16.56
CA LYS A 245 -7.23 -13.73 16.49
C LYS A 245 -6.35 -13.07 17.56
N GLU A 246 -6.37 -13.61 18.77
CA GLU A 246 -5.72 -13.03 19.94
C GLU A 246 -4.31 -13.58 20.21
N PHE A 247 -3.92 -14.68 19.53
CA PHE A 247 -2.63 -15.36 19.68
C PHE A 247 -1.95 -15.53 18.33
N SER A 248 -1.38 -14.43 17.81
CA SER A 248 -0.78 -14.40 16.46
C SER A 248 0.48 -15.25 16.32
N ASP A 249 1.14 -15.60 17.41
CA ASP A 249 2.31 -16.47 17.49
C ASP A 249 1.94 -17.97 17.57
N MET A 250 0.67 -18.30 17.77
CA MET A 250 0.15 -19.66 17.76
C MET A 250 -0.40 -20.02 16.37
N VAL A 251 0.22 -20.97 15.71
CA VAL A 251 -0.13 -21.43 14.36
C VAL A 251 -0.69 -22.84 14.41
N PHE A 252 -1.79 -23.06 13.70
CA PHE A 252 -2.43 -24.34 13.47
C PHE A 252 -2.25 -24.72 11.98
N GLU A 253 -1.65 -25.86 11.69
CA GLU A 253 -1.41 -26.35 10.33
C GLU A 253 -2.05 -27.73 10.15
N PHE A 254 -2.99 -27.83 9.21
CA PHE A 254 -3.58 -29.11 8.87
C PHE A 254 -2.64 -29.94 8.00
N VAL A 255 -2.51 -31.21 8.32
CA VAL A 255 -1.71 -32.18 7.58
C VAL A 255 -2.62 -33.07 6.74
N ILE A 256 -2.44 -33.01 5.40
CA ILE A 256 -3.15 -33.84 4.46
C ILE A 256 -2.17 -34.84 3.85
N GLU A 257 -2.48 -36.12 3.91
CA GLU A 257 -1.70 -37.21 3.28
C GLU A 257 -2.64 -38.05 2.44
N ASN A 258 -2.26 -38.30 1.19
CA ASN A 258 -3.06 -39.07 0.22
C ASN A 258 -4.51 -38.55 0.06
N GLY A 259 -4.71 -37.23 0.14
CA GLY A 259 -6.04 -36.60 0.03
C GLY A 259 -6.90 -36.65 1.29
N GLU A 260 -6.39 -37.18 2.40
CA GLU A 260 -7.08 -37.25 3.68
C GLU A 260 -6.39 -36.40 4.75
N VAL A 261 -7.18 -35.68 5.54
CA VAL A 261 -6.68 -34.94 6.70
C VAL A 261 -6.27 -35.92 7.80
N LYS A 262 -5.01 -35.92 8.19
CA LYS A 262 -4.46 -36.86 9.18
C LYS A 262 -4.25 -36.23 10.55
N ALA A 263 -3.89 -34.96 10.60
CA ALA A 263 -3.54 -34.31 11.84
C ALA A 263 -3.74 -32.79 11.78
N LEU A 264 -3.76 -32.19 12.96
CA LEU A 264 -3.63 -30.76 13.17
C LEU A 264 -2.38 -30.50 14.02
N LYS A 265 -1.40 -29.79 13.45
CA LYS A 265 -0.20 -29.36 14.16
C LYS A 265 -0.44 -27.99 14.78
N GLN A 266 -0.20 -27.85 16.05
CA GLN A 266 -0.14 -26.57 16.75
C GLN A 266 1.34 -26.24 16.98
N ARG A 267 1.74 -25.04 16.62
CA ARG A 267 3.07 -24.48 16.90
C ARG A 267 2.92 -23.20 17.69
N ASP A 268 3.71 -23.07 18.72
CA ASP A 268 3.88 -21.87 19.52
C ASP A 268 5.35 -21.76 19.98
N PRO A 269 5.78 -20.67 20.65
CA PRO A 269 7.15 -20.54 21.14
C PRO A 269 7.63 -21.64 22.08
N SER A 270 6.72 -22.43 22.66
CA SER A 270 7.05 -23.54 23.58
C SER A 270 7.31 -24.86 22.85
N GLY A 271 6.81 -25.02 21.60
CA GLY A 271 7.02 -26.24 20.83
C GLY A 271 6.01 -26.53 19.75
N GLU A 272 6.07 -27.76 19.22
CA GLU A 272 5.13 -28.30 18.23
C GLU A 272 4.36 -29.48 18.84
N TYR A 273 3.05 -29.41 18.76
CA TYR A 273 2.11 -30.42 19.25
C TYR A 273 1.29 -30.97 18.08
N VAL A 274 1.23 -32.28 17.94
CA VAL A 274 0.51 -32.93 16.82
C VAL A 274 -0.72 -33.65 17.38
N SER A 275 -1.90 -33.18 17.00
CA SER A 275 -3.18 -33.82 17.30
C SER A 275 -3.63 -34.68 16.11
N THR A 276 -3.95 -35.95 16.36
CA THR A 276 -4.38 -36.89 15.31
C THR A 276 -5.87 -36.78 15.05
N ARG A 277 -6.29 -36.86 13.80
CA ARG A 277 -7.71 -36.90 13.44
C ARG A 277 -8.30 -38.26 13.82
N LYS A 278 -9.55 -38.27 14.31
CA LYS A 278 -10.31 -39.46 14.70
C LYS A 278 -11.47 -39.75 13.77
#